data_62fe0dbb25974611bcfdeeaee81ba582
#
_entry.id   62fe0dbb25974611bcfdeeaee81ba582
#
_cell.length_a   1.000
_cell.length_b   1.000
_cell.length_c   1.000
_cell.angle_alpha   90.00
_cell.angle_beta   90.00
_cell.angle_gamma   90.00
#
_symmetry.space_group_name_H-M   'P 1'
#
loop_
_entity.id
_entity.type
_entity.pdbx_description
1 polymer ?
#
loop_
_entity_poly.entity_id
_entity_poly.type
_entity_poly.pdbx_seq_one_letter_code
_entity_poly.pdbx_strand_id
1 'polypeptide(L)'
;MNETSTAQPAPVLVIFGATGSLATGKLVPALFSLHRKGRLPPGTRILGVARQDLSDDRFHALLEAALRAAGVVAQPAAWREFARRIHFVSGDVSSVEGLSGVKQALESEGSDGGHLYYLALAPWLYPKAIDGLLKAGLAGRPKAENAPFRRIVVEKPFGHDLASARALNRKILSAFDESEVFRIDHFLGKETVQNILVFRFANIMFEPLWSRNFIDHVQITVAESKRVEDRGPYYDGAGVLRDMFQNHLMQLLCLVAIEAPSRFEADALRGEKVKLLRAVRPIDEMAARRDLVAGQYQGYTLEPGVRKESRTPTYAAARLFIDNWRWQGVPFYLRSGKGLARRVSEIVVQFLAPPHNMFELPAEQSLEPNRVSLGIQPDEGVHIRFETKIPDRGMEVRSSTLVFHFADQETAAPPDAYERLLLDALTGDASLFMREDEIDQAWSIIDPLTHAQEDPTAPPPEVYPVGSWGPAAADRLLARDRRAWVLETVSETGTAPPSVSDEQPDHEVGRR
;
A
#
# COMPACT_ATOMS: atom_id res chain seq x y z
N MET A 1 30.71 8.81 31.68
CA MET A 1 31.50 8.27 30.56
C MET A 1 30.86 8.81 29.28
N ASN A 2 31.56 9.70 28.60
CA ASN A 2 31.10 10.27 27.34
C ASN A 2 31.14 9.16 26.26
N GLU A 3 30.00 8.63 25.88
CA GLU A 3 29.90 7.92 24.61
C GLU A 3 30.11 8.96 23.50
N THR A 4 31.29 8.93 22.91
CA THR A 4 31.57 9.59 21.65
C THR A 4 30.63 8.96 20.61
N SER A 5 29.49 9.62 20.36
CA SER A 5 28.64 9.34 19.20
C SER A 5 29.53 9.49 17.96
N THR A 6 30.07 8.37 17.47
CA THR A 6 30.65 8.32 16.13
C THR A 6 29.49 8.59 15.16
N ALA A 7 29.44 9.82 14.66
CA ALA A 7 28.47 10.22 13.67
C ALA A 7 28.52 9.19 12.52
N GLN A 8 27.43 8.46 12.32
CA GLN A 8 27.36 7.54 11.18
C GLN A 8 27.59 8.33 9.90
N PRO A 9 28.41 7.81 8.98
CA PRO A 9 28.67 8.49 7.72
C PRO A 9 27.35 8.74 6.96
N ALA A 10 27.26 9.89 6.31
CA ALA A 10 26.04 10.36 5.68
C ALA A 10 25.65 9.51 4.45
N PRO A 11 24.41 9.02 4.36
CA PRO A 11 23.96 8.24 3.20
C PRO A 11 23.73 9.11 1.97
N VAL A 12 23.86 8.52 0.77
CA VAL A 12 23.46 9.12 -0.50
C VAL A 12 22.21 8.43 -1.01
N LEU A 13 21.14 9.18 -1.21
CA LEU A 13 19.92 8.73 -1.88
C LEU A 13 20.02 9.03 -3.37
N VAL A 14 20.10 8.00 -4.20
CA VAL A 14 20.13 8.10 -5.67
C VAL A 14 18.74 7.82 -6.21
N ILE A 15 18.10 8.80 -6.84
CA ILE A 15 16.74 8.67 -7.40
C ILE A 15 16.86 8.53 -8.92
N PHE A 16 16.67 7.34 -9.43
CA PHE A 16 16.55 7.10 -10.88
C PHE A 16 15.15 7.45 -11.36
N GLY A 17 15.06 8.28 -12.39
CA GLY A 17 13.80 8.86 -12.84
C GLY A 17 13.40 10.12 -12.07
N ALA A 18 14.38 10.90 -11.61
CA ALA A 18 14.22 12.05 -10.72
C ALA A 18 13.35 13.19 -11.28
N THR A 19 13.14 13.23 -12.59
CA THR A 19 12.24 14.21 -13.25
C THR A 19 10.83 13.69 -13.49
N GLY A 20 10.57 12.42 -13.13
CA GLY A 20 9.26 11.77 -13.29
C GLY A 20 8.25 12.19 -12.23
N SER A 21 6.97 11.90 -12.50
CA SER A 21 5.83 12.29 -11.64
C SER A 21 5.92 11.73 -10.21
N LEU A 22 6.40 10.49 -10.02
CA LEU A 22 6.59 9.93 -8.69
C LEU A 22 7.66 10.71 -7.90
N ALA A 23 8.80 10.97 -8.51
CA ALA A 23 9.87 11.68 -7.84
C ALA A 23 9.46 13.12 -7.48
N THR A 24 8.89 13.85 -8.42
CA THR A 24 8.48 15.25 -8.24
C THR A 24 7.23 15.39 -7.37
N GLY A 25 6.23 14.50 -7.55
CA GLY A 25 4.94 14.60 -6.87
C GLY A 25 4.89 13.95 -5.49
N LYS A 26 5.79 12.99 -5.17
CA LYS A 26 5.76 12.27 -3.90
C LYS A 26 7.11 12.27 -3.16
N LEU A 27 8.20 11.84 -3.82
CA LEU A 27 9.47 11.65 -3.10
C LEU A 27 10.07 12.98 -2.63
N VAL A 28 10.11 14.00 -3.50
CA VAL A 28 10.70 15.30 -3.15
C VAL A 28 9.86 16.02 -2.09
N PRO A 29 8.53 16.08 -2.16
CA PRO A 29 7.71 16.60 -1.05
C PRO A 29 7.96 15.88 0.28
N ALA A 30 8.03 14.56 0.28
CA ALA A 30 8.29 13.75 1.48
C ALA A 30 9.70 14.03 2.06
N LEU A 31 10.73 14.07 1.22
CA LEU A 31 12.11 14.40 1.62
C LEU A 31 12.23 15.82 2.17
N PHE A 32 11.55 16.78 1.54
CA PHE A 32 11.51 18.15 2.02
C PHE A 32 10.79 18.27 3.37
N SER A 33 9.70 17.52 3.56
CA SER A 33 9.01 17.44 4.84
C SER A 33 9.90 16.84 5.94
N LEU A 34 10.59 15.73 5.67
CA LEU A 34 11.59 15.14 6.58
C LEU A 34 12.70 16.12 6.93
N HIS A 35 13.20 16.88 5.95
CA HIS A 35 14.21 17.92 6.17
C HIS A 35 13.67 19.02 7.11
N ARG A 36 12.48 19.56 6.85
CA ARG A 36 11.86 20.59 7.68
C ARG A 36 11.59 20.13 9.12
N LYS A 37 11.24 18.86 9.31
CA LYS A 37 11.02 18.23 10.62
C LYS A 37 12.33 17.86 11.33
N GLY A 38 13.49 18.06 10.70
CA GLY A 38 14.80 17.64 11.25
C GLY A 38 14.97 16.11 11.36
N ARG A 39 14.13 15.33 10.64
CA ARG A 39 14.12 13.87 10.66
C ARG A 39 14.96 13.23 9.55
N LEU A 40 15.31 13.98 8.51
CA LEU A 40 16.22 13.48 7.48
C LEU A 40 17.61 13.23 8.11
N PRO A 41 18.21 12.04 7.97
CA PRO A 41 19.50 11.73 8.61
C PRO A 41 20.55 12.81 8.31
N PRO A 42 21.35 13.22 9.29
CA PRO A 42 22.32 14.29 9.12
C PRO A 42 23.26 14.02 7.93
N GLY A 43 23.55 15.03 7.14
CA GLY A 43 24.46 14.92 6.01
C GLY A 43 23.88 14.17 4.79
N THR A 44 22.66 13.62 4.85
CA THR A 44 22.05 12.95 3.68
C THR A 44 22.13 13.81 2.45
N ARG A 45 22.64 13.24 1.35
CA ARG A 45 22.68 13.85 0.02
C ARG A 45 21.69 13.17 -0.90
N ILE A 46 21.22 13.89 -1.91
CA ILE A 46 20.22 13.40 -2.86
C ILE A 46 20.81 13.59 -4.26
N LEU A 47 20.97 12.51 -5.00
CA LEU A 47 21.44 12.52 -6.37
C LEU A 47 20.27 12.17 -7.31
N GLY A 48 19.73 13.17 -7.99
CA GLY A 48 18.73 12.98 -9.02
C GLY A 48 19.36 12.50 -10.32
N VAL A 49 18.85 11.42 -10.90
CA VAL A 49 19.35 10.85 -12.15
C VAL A 49 18.21 10.73 -13.16
N ALA A 50 18.40 11.31 -14.34
CA ALA A 50 17.49 11.16 -15.46
C ALA A 50 18.25 11.33 -16.80
N ARG A 51 17.60 10.98 -17.93
CA ARG A 51 18.20 11.06 -19.25
C ARG A 51 18.33 12.49 -19.81
N GLN A 52 17.60 13.44 -19.21
CA GLN A 52 17.65 14.85 -19.61
C GLN A 52 19.00 15.44 -19.22
N ASP A 53 19.49 16.40 -20.01
CA ASP A 53 20.67 17.19 -19.68
C ASP A 53 20.23 18.48 -18.97
N LEU A 54 20.35 18.48 -17.64
CA LEU A 54 19.96 19.57 -16.77
C LEU A 54 21.14 19.99 -15.88
N SER A 55 21.28 21.29 -15.66
CA SER A 55 22.13 21.80 -14.57
C SER A 55 21.40 21.65 -13.23
N ASP A 56 22.17 21.68 -12.13
CA ASP A 56 21.59 21.69 -10.78
C ASP A 56 20.54 22.80 -10.60
N ASP A 57 20.81 24.00 -11.10
CA ASP A 57 19.88 25.13 -11.01
C ASP A 57 18.56 24.88 -11.73
N ARG A 58 18.58 24.26 -12.91
CA ARG A 58 17.36 23.89 -13.66
C ARG A 58 16.60 22.77 -12.95
N PHE A 59 17.33 21.81 -12.40
CA PHE A 59 16.72 20.72 -11.64
C PHE A 59 16.09 21.27 -10.35
N HIS A 60 16.78 22.14 -9.59
CA HIS A 60 16.22 22.79 -8.40
C HIS A 60 14.95 23.58 -8.73
N ALA A 61 14.94 24.33 -9.85
CA ALA A 61 13.75 25.07 -10.28
C ALA A 61 12.57 24.15 -10.59
N LEU A 62 12.83 22.98 -11.23
CA LEU A 62 11.80 21.95 -11.47
C LEU A 62 11.24 21.41 -10.16
N LEU A 63 12.10 21.06 -9.19
CA LEU A 63 11.67 20.53 -7.90
C LEU A 63 10.91 21.56 -7.06
N GLU A 64 11.32 22.82 -7.08
CA GLU A 64 10.60 23.90 -6.41
C GLU A 64 9.20 24.12 -7.00
N ALA A 65 9.07 24.06 -8.33
CA ALA A 65 7.78 24.12 -8.99
C ALA A 65 6.90 22.94 -8.62
N ALA A 66 7.46 21.73 -8.51
CA ALA A 66 6.76 20.52 -8.08
C ALA A 66 6.25 20.63 -6.62
N LEU A 67 7.06 21.16 -5.70
CA LEU A 67 6.63 21.42 -4.31
C LEU A 67 5.43 22.36 -4.28
N ARG A 68 5.46 23.45 -5.06
CA ARG A 68 4.32 24.38 -5.16
C ARG A 68 3.07 23.72 -5.71
N ALA A 69 3.21 22.88 -6.74
CA ALA A 69 2.10 22.13 -7.32
C ALA A 69 1.49 21.13 -6.32
N ALA A 70 2.31 20.55 -5.43
CA ALA A 70 1.89 19.70 -4.34
C ALA A 70 1.29 20.48 -3.14
N GLY A 71 1.10 21.81 -3.24
CA GLY A 71 0.58 22.63 -2.16
C GLY A 71 1.58 22.89 -1.03
N VAL A 72 2.85 22.54 -1.20
CA VAL A 72 3.90 22.75 -0.19
C VAL A 72 4.48 24.15 -0.31
N VAL A 73 4.14 25.02 0.65
CA VAL A 73 4.73 26.34 0.73
C VAL A 73 6.12 26.25 1.37
N ALA A 74 7.16 26.27 0.53
CA ALA A 74 8.54 26.27 0.99
C ALA A 74 8.99 27.70 1.35
N GLN A 75 9.43 27.91 2.60
CA GLN A 75 10.11 29.16 2.95
C GLN A 75 11.44 29.22 2.18
N PRO A 76 11.82 30.38 1.58
CA PRO A 76 13.01 30.46 0.73
C PRO A 76 14.33 30.05 1.42
N ALA A 77 14.44 30.24 2.73
CA ALA A 77 15.61 29.82 3.50
C ALA A 77 15.70 28.29 3.63
N ALA A 78 14.57 27.64 4.01
CA ALA A 78 14.49 26.18 4.15
C ALA A 78 14.68 25.48 2.79
N TRP A 79 14.12 26.03 1.71
CA TRP A 79 14.34 25.49 0.38
C TRP A 79 15.82 25.57 -0.01
N ARG A 80 16.47 26.73 0.16
CA ARG A 80 17.90 26.88 -0.18
C ARG A 80 18.80 25.91 0.61
N GLU A 81 18.48 25.65 1.88
CA GLU A 81 19.22 24.69 2.70
C GLU A 81 19.02 23.26 2.18
N PHE A 82 17.79 22.88 1.84
CA PHE A 82 17.49 21.57 1.27
C PHE A 82 18.11 21.39 -0.11
N ALA A 83 18.00 22.38 -1.00
CA ALA A 83 18.53 22.34 -2.36
C ALA A 83 20.07 22.12 -2.41
N ARG A 84 20.82 22.61 -1.41
CA ARG A 84 22.28 22.36 -1.31
C ARG A 84 22.64 20.89 -1.12
N ARG A 85 21.66 20.04 -0.74
CA ARG A 85 21.85 18.60 -0.58
C ARG A 85 21.54 17.83 -1.86
N ILE A 86 21.05 18.50 -2.90
CA ILE A 86 20.51 17.90 -4.11
C ILE A 86 21.41 18.22 -5.29
N HIS A 87 21.87 17.20 -5.98
CA HIS A 87 22.63 17.30 -7.21
C HIS A 87 21.95 16.51 -8.32
N PHE A 88 22.21 16.87 -9.56
CA PHE A 88 21.66 16.21 -10.73
C PHE A 88 22.76 15.64 -11.62
N VAL A 89 22.54 14.41 -12.08
CA VAL A 89 23.41 13.75 -13.05
C VAL A 89 22.58 13.26 -14.23
N SER A 90 22.96 13.68 -15.44
CA SER A 90 22.41 13.10 -16.65
C SER A 90 22.92 11.66 -16.81
N GLY A 91 22.01 10.70 -16.99
CA GLY A 91 22.41 9.31 -17.14
C GLY A 91 21.26 8.37 -17.48
N ASP A 92 21.60 7.29 -18.17
CA ASP A 92 20.69 6.17 -18.44
C ASP A 92 21.07 4.98 -17.56
N VAL A 93 20.20 4.63 -16.63
CA VAL A 93 20.41 3.52 -15.68
C VAL A 93 20.57 2.17 -16.37
N SER A 94 20.15 2.04 -17.62
CA SER A 94 20.20 0.77 -18.39
C SER A 94 21.57 0.51 -19.06
N SER A 95 22.51 1.45 -18.99
CA SER A 95 23.83 1.31 -19.59
C SER A 95 24.95 1.66 -18.62
N VAL A 96 26.12 1.05 -18.82
CA VAL A 96 27.33 1.35 -18.01
C VAL A 96 27.82 2.76 -18.26
N GLU A 97 27.80 3.20 -19.52
CA GLU A 97 28.21 4.54 -19.94
C GLU A 97 27.31 5.59 -19.28
N GLY A 98 25.98 5.35 -19.26
CA GLY A 98 25.01 6.23 -18.63
C GLY A 98 25.16 6.31 -17.10
N LEU A 99 25.79 5.32 -16.48
CA LEU A 99 26.06 5.29 -15.03
C LEU A 99 27.46 5.79 -14.65
N SER A 100 28.32 6.11 -15.62
CA SER A 100 29.68 6.58 -15.33
C SER A 100 29.68 7.89 -14.54
N GLY A 101 28.82 8.85 -14.90
CA GLY A 101 28.65 10.10 -14.17
C GLY A 101 28.09 9.90 -12.76
N VAL A 102 27.15 8.97 -12.60
CA VAL A 102 26.63 8.61 -11.27
C VAL A 102 27.73 8.02 -10.38
N LYS A 103 28.53 7.10 -10.93
CA LYS A 103 29.67 6.53 -10.22
C LYS A 103 30.69 7.58 -9.82
N GLN A 104 31.08 8.47 -10.72
CA GLN A 104 31.98 9.56 -10.45
C GLN A 104 31.45 10.52 -9.36
N ALA A 105 30.16 10.87 -9.42
CA ALA A 105 29.51 11.70 -8.40
C ALA A 105 29.58 11.03 -7.02
N LEU A 106 29.25 9.73 -6.93
CA LEU A 106 29.32 8.98 -5.68
C LEU A 106 30.76 8.84 -5.12
N GLU A 107 31.76 8.68 -5.99
CA GLU A 107 33.17 8.61 -5.61
C GLU A 107 33.71 9.96 -5.12
N SER A 108 33.33 11.05 -5.78
CA SER A 108 33.78 12.41 -5.43
C SER A 108 33.18 12.92 -4.12
N GLU A 109 32.02 12.44 -3.74
CA GLU A 109 31.31 12.89 -2.56
C GLU A 109 31.75 12.21 -1.25
N GLY A 110 32.69 11.25 -1.31
CA GLY A 110 33.17 10.54 -0.13
C GLY A 110 32.04 9.80 0.60
N SER A 111 31.38 8.90 -0.09
CA SER A 111 30.16 8.22 0.38
C SER A 111 30.48 7.06 1.37
N ASP A 112 31.13 7.37 2.49
CA ASP A 112 31.42 6.39 3.52
C ASP A 112 30.12 5.85 4.22
N GLY A 113 28.98 6.52 3.99
CA GLY A 113 27.70 6.24 4.63
C GLY A 113 26.76 5.28 3.89
N GLY A 114 27.15 4.84 2.71
CA GLY A 114 26.35 3.92 1.89
C GLY A 114 25.38 4.59 0.92
N HIS A 115 24.79 3.77 0.03
CA HIS A 115 23.94 4.20 -1.06
C HIS A 115 22.56 3.58 -0.99
N LEU A 116 21.51 4.41 -1.09
CA LEU A 116 20.13 3.97 -1.29
C LEU A 116 19.71 4.28 -2.72
N TYR A 117 19.52 3.26 -3.55
CA TYR A 117 19.06 3.40 -4.93
C TYR A 117 17.54 3.34 -5.00
N TYR A 118 16.87 4.40 -5.38
CA TYR A 118 15.44 4.44 -5.57
C TYR A 118 15.09 4.33 -7.05
N LEU A 119 14.36 3.27 -7.44
CA LEU A 119 13.92 3.07 -8.83
C LEU A 119 12.56 3.72 -9.05
N ALA A 120 12.53 5.06 -9.23
CA ALA A 120 11.32 5.80 -9.66
C ALA A 120 11.14 5.68 -11.18
N LEU A 121 11.14 4.44 -11.68
CA LEU A 121 11.15 4.07 -13.09
C LEU A 121 9.93 3.24 -13.46
N ALA A 122 9.65 3.16 -14.75
CA ALA A 122 8.67 2.20 -15.24
C ALA A 122 9.12 0.74 -14.96
N PRO A 123 8.22 -0.17 -14.52
CA PRO A 123 8.58 -1.50 -14.03
C PRO A 123 9.38 -2.36 -15.02
N TRP A 124 9.13 -2.20 -16.32
CA TRP A 124 9.89 -2.94 -17.37
C TRP A 124 11.37 -2.54 -17.46
N LEU A 125 11.76 -1.44 -16.84
CA LEU A 125 13.17 -0.99 -16.77
C LEU A 125 13.92 -1.60 -15.58
N TYR A 126 13.24 -2.16 -14.57
CA TYR A 126 13.89 -2.70 -13.37
C TYR A 126 14.99 -3.72 -13.69
N PRO A 127 14.75 -4.75 -14.53
CA PRO A 127 15.80 -5.70 -14.83
C PRO A 127 17.02 -5.08 -15.48
N LYS A 128 16.81 -4.09 -16.38
CA LYS A 128 17.91 -3.37 -17.06
C LYS A 128 18.66 -2.46 -16.08
N ALA A 129 17.95 -1.78 -15.18
CA ALA A 129 18.54 -0.93 -14.16
C ALA A 129 19.44 -1.74 -13.21
N ILE A 130 18.98 -2.90 -12.78
CA ILE A 130 19.75 -3.81 -11.91
C ILE A 130 21.01 -4.31 -12.62
N ASP A 131 20.89 -4.68 -13.91
CA ASP A 131 22.05 -5.07 -14.71
C ASP A 131 23.05 -3.93 -14.90
N GLY A 132 22.55 -2.73 -15.13
CA GLY A 132 23.38 -1.52 -15.24
C GLY A 132 24.17 -1.28 -13.95
N LEU A 133 23.47 -1.28 -12.80
CA LEU A 133 24.09 -1.10 -11.48
C LEU A 133 25.17 -2.17 -11.19
N LEU A 134 24.90 -3.44 -11.51
CA LEU A 134 25.87 -4.53 -11.34
C LEU A 134 27.11 -4.32 -12.21
N LYS A 135 26.93 -4.03 -13.51
CA LYS A 135 28.03 -3.84 -14.46
C LYS A 135 28.87 -2.59 -14.16
N ALA A 136 28.23 -1.53 -13.64
CA ALA A 136 28.93 -0.31 -13.21
C ALA A 136 29.67 -0.50 -11.85
N GLY A 137 29.48 -1.62 -11.16
CA GLY A 137 30.03 -1.87 -9.83
C GLY A 137 29.36 -1.07 -8.70
N LEU A 138 28.17 -0.54 -8.97
CA LEU A 138 27.33 0.19 -8.00
C LEU A 138 26.46 -0.74 -7.15
N ALA A 139 26.23 -1.94 -7.61
CA ALA A 139 25.55 -3.03 -6.88
C ALA A 139 26.47 -4.26 -6.81
N GLY A 140 26.04 -5.28 -6.07
CA GLY A 140 26.79 -6.51 -5.81
C GLY A 140 27.18 -6.64 -4.35
N ARG A 141 27.39 -7.88 -3.90
CA ARG A 141 27.71 -8.17 -2.50
C ARG A 141 28.97 -7.45 -2.05
N PRO A 142 28.94 -6.76 -0.91
CA PRO A 142 30.14 -6.12 -0.37
C PRO A 142 31.21 -7.18 -0.07
N LYS A 143 32.46 -6.86 -0.40
CA LYS A 143 33.59 -7.77 -0.16
C LYS A 143 34.19 -7.66 1.24
N ALA A 144 33.80 -6.65 2.02
CA ALA A 144 34.31 -6.37 3.36
C ALA A 144 33.14 -6.26 4.35
N GLU A 145 33.35 -6.74 5.57
CA GLU A 145 32.37 -6.78 6.67
C GLU A 145 31.89 -5.37 7.10
N ASN A 146 32.71 -4.34 6.89
CA ASN A 146 32.40 -2.94 7.20
C ASN A 146 32.18 -2.08 5.94
N ALA A 147 31.84 -2.68 4.80
CA ALA A 147 31.58 -1.90 3.59
C ALA A 147 30.30 -1.05 3.76
N PRO A 148 30.28 0.16 3.16
CA PRO A 148 29.08 0.98 3.12
C PRO A 148 27.89 0.19 2.56
N PHE A 149 26.70 0.36 3.17
CA PHE A 149 25.50 -0.35 2.73
C PHE A 149 25.14 0.01 1.28
N ARG A 150 24.53 -0.93 0.58
CA ARG A 150 23.96 -0.72 -0.76
C ARG A 150 22.55 -1.24 -0.75
N ARG A 151 21.58 -0.34 -0.64
CA ARG A 151 20.15 -0.68 -0.58
C ARG A 151 19.43 -0.27 -1.84
N ILE A 152 18.36 -0.99 -2.16
CA ILE A 152 17.51 -0.68 -3.31
C ILE A 152 16.05 -0.57 -2.89
N VAL A 153 15.37 0.49 -3.36
CA VAL A 153 13.92 0.66 -3.24
C VAL A 153 13.29 0.38 -4.58
N VAL A 154 12.28 -0.49 -4.57
CA VAL A 154 11.53 -0.91 -5.76
C VAL A 154 10.05 -0.66 -5.53
N GLU A 155 9.39 -0.01 -6.50
CA GLU A 155 7.96 0.26 -6.51
C GLU A 155 7.14 -0.88 -7.12
N LYS A 156 5.85 -0.92 -6.78
CA LYS A 156 4.90 -1.81 -7.47
C LYS A 156 4.76 -1.43 -8.96
N PRO A 157 4.40 -2.39 -9.82
CA PRO A 157 4.07 -3.78 -9.57
C PRO A 157 5.30 -4.71 -9.49
N PHE A 158 5.21 -5.74 -8.66
CA PHE A 158 6.24 -6.79 -8.54
C PHE A 158 5.86 -7.98 -9.43
N GLY A 159 6.07 -7.85 -10.73
CA GLY A 159 5.57 -8.79 -11.72
C GLY A 159 4.09 -8.55 -12.08
N HIS A 160 3.58 -9.36 -12.99
CA HIS A 160 2.18 -9.41 -13.42
C HIS A 160 1.52 -10.78 -13.13
N ASP A 161 2.31 -11.76 -12.72
CA ASP A 161 1.97 -13.10 -12.29
C ASP A 161 3.08 -13.66 -11.40
N LEU A 162 2.89 -14.82 -10.82
CA LEU A 162 3.87 -15.48 -9.94
C LEU A 162 5.20 -15.74 -10.67
N ALA A 163 5.16 -16.12 -11.93
CA ALA A 163 6.36 -16.47 -12.71
C ALA A 163 7.24 -15.25 -12.96
N SER A 164 6.65 -14.14 -13.38
CA SER A 164 7.35 -12.87 -13.61
C SER A 164 7.81 -12.21 -12.29
N ALA A 165 7.04 -12.32 -11.21
CA ALA A 165 7.43 -11.87 -9.88
C ALA A 165 8.70 -12.60 -9.41
N ARG A 166 8.73 -13.94 -9.53
CA ARG A 166 9.91 -14.74 -9.22
C ARG A 166 11.10 -14.40 -10.12
N ALA A 167 10.87 -14.12 -11.40
CA ALA A 167 11.94 -13.71 -12.30
C ALA A 167 12.54 -12.37 -11.88
N LEU A 168 11.70 -11.39 -11.53
CA LEU A 168 12.13 -10.09 -11.01
C LEU A 168 12.88 -10.25 -9.69
N ASN A 169 12.36 -11.04 -8.74
CA ASN A 169 12.99 -11.28 -7.45
C ASN A 169 14.38 -11.92 -7.63
N ARG A 170 14.51 -12.98 -8.43
CA ARG A 170 15.83 -13.57 -8.76
C ARG A 170 16.79 -12.52 -9.33
N LYS A 171 16.28 -11.60 -10.14
CA LYS A 171 17.11 -10.53 -10.73
C LYS A 171 17.59 -9.56 -9.65
N ILE A 172 16.71 -9.11 -8.76
CA ILE A 172 17.07 -8.22 -7.65
C ILE A 172 18.10 -8.91 -6.75
N LEU A 173 17.84 -10.17 -6.35
CA LEU A 173 18.70 -10.93 -5.45
C LEU A 173 20.04 -11.37 -6.08
N SER A 174 20.19 -11.26 -7.39
CA SER A 174 21.51 -11.40 -8.02
C SER A 174 22.45 -10.22 -7.75
N ALA A 175 21.88 -9.07 -7.32
CA ALA A 175 22.60 -7.82 -7.12
C ALA A 175 22.62 -7.33 -5.67
N PHE A 176 21.61 -7.70 -4.88
CA PHE A 176 21.41 -7.25 -3.49
C PHE A 176 21.03 -8.44 -2.60
N ASP A 177 21.40 -8.41 -1.33
CA ASP A 177 20.85 -9.33 -0.34
C ASP A 177 19.42 -8.89 0.04
N GLU A 178 18.56 -9.83 0.47
CA GLU A 178 17.15 -9.51 0.79
C GLU A 178 17.02 -8.42 1.88
N SER A 179 17.96 -8.35 2.82
CA SER A 179 18.04 -7.30 3.85
C SER A 179 18.32 -5.90 3.29
N GLU A 180 18.78 -5.81 2.06
CA GLU A 180 19.10 -4.57 1.34
C GLU A 180 17.97 -4.14 0.39
N VAL A 181 16.88 -4.94 0.27
CA VAL A 181 15.79 -4.72 -0.68
C VAL A 181 14.54 -4.21 0.01
N PHE A 182 14.07 -3.06 -0.39
CA PHE A 182 12.91 -2.35 0.15
C PHE A 182 11.81 -2.28 -0.90
N ARG A 183 10.87 -3.24 -0.88
CA ARG A 183 9.73 -3.29 -1.82
C ARG A 183 8.56 -2.54 -1.22
N ILE A 184 8.17 -1.44 -1.87
CA ILE A 184 7.15 -0.53 -1.35
C ILE A 184 5.73 -1.02 -1.66
N ASP A 185 4.93 -1.13 -0.60
CA ASP A 185 3.49 -0.92 -0.65
C ASP A 185 3.16 0.32 0.20
N HIS A 186 2.76 1.41 -0.45
CA HIS A 186 2.52 2.68 0.23
C HIS A 186 1.40 2.63 1.29
N PHE A 187 0.51 1.63 1.26
CA PHE A 187 -0.46 1.42 2.34
C PHE A 187 0.22 1.13 3.67
N LEU A 188 1.33 0.41 3.68
CA LEU A 188 2.10 0.12 4.91
C LEU A 188 2.74 1.38 5.52
N GLY A 189 2.98 2.41 4.71
CA GLY A 189 3.48 3.70 5.18
C GLY A 189 2.42 4.60 5.85
N LYS A 190 1.12 4.25 5.75
CA LYS A 190 0.04 5.03 6.37
C LYS A 190 -0.01 4.77 7.87
N GLU A 191 -0.08 5.84 8.68
CA GLU A 191 -0.19 5.76 10.14
C GLU A 191 -1.42 4.94 10.57
N THR A 192 -2.55 5.13 9.89
CA THR A 192 -3.79 4.37 10.15
C THR A 192 -3.66 2.88 9.90
N VAL A 193 -2.85 2.47 8.92
CA VAL A 193 -2.58 1.06 8.64
C VAL A 193 -1.64 0.47 9.68
N GLN A 194 -0.60 1.21 10.10
CA GLN A 194 0.30 0.79 11.19
C GLN A 194 -0.44 0.69 12.51
N ASN A 195 -1.42 1.57 12.75
CA ASN A 195 -2.23 1.56 13.96
C ASN A 195 -3.05 0.27 14.13
N ILE A 196 -3.31 -0.50 13.07
CA ILE A 196 -3.97 -1.82 13.20
C ILE A 196 -3.18 -2.74 14.15
N LEU A 197 -1.83 -2.71 14.05
CA LEU A 197 -0.96 -3.50 14.92
C LEU A 197 -1.02 -3.00 16.38
N VAL A 198 -1.00 -1.68 16.57
CA VAL A 198 -1.10 -1.07 17.91
C VAL A 198 -2.48 -1.35 18.51
N PHE A 199 -3.55 -1.18 17.73
CA PHE A 199 -4.92 -1.46 18.16
C PHE A 199 -5.07 -2.91 18.64
N ARG A 200 -4.52 -3.86 17.90
CA ARG A 200 -4.59 -5.28 18.25
C ARG A 200 -3.69 -5.65 19.41
N PHE A 201 -2.40 -5.31 19.33
CA PHE A 201 -1.38 -5.92 20.20
C PHE A 201 -1.00 -5.08 21.42
N ALA A 202 -1.38 -3.81 21.47
CA ALA A 202 -1.21 -2.98 22.66
C ALA A 202 -2.44 -2.95 23.59
N ASN A 203 -3.58 -3.54 23.16
CA ASN A 203 -4.85 -3.48 23.89
C ASN A 203 -5.37 -4.88 24.22
N ILE A 204 -5.17 -5.30 25.47
CA ILE A 204 -5.54 -6.64 25.95
C ILE A 204 -7.02 -6.97 25.76
N MET A 205 -7.89 -5.98 25.67
CA MET A 205 -9.32 -6.19 25.52
C MET A 205 -9.72 -6.67 24.13
N PHE A 206 -8.91 -6.45 23.09
CA PHE A 206 -9.25 -6.83 21.72
C PHE A 206 -8.63 -8.17 21.30
N GLU A 207 -7.34 -8.39 21.55
CA GLU A 207 -6.62 -9.54 21.02
C GLU A 207 -7.22 -10.91 21.40
N PRO A 208 -7.70 -11.16 22.65
CA PRO A 208 -8.36 -12.42 23.01
C PRO A 208 -9.65 -12.67 22.22
N LEU A 209 -10.34 -11.61 21.82
CA LEU A 209 -11.58 -11.69 21.05
C LEU A 209 -11.33 -11.83 19.53
N TRP A 210 -10.07 -11.66 19.08
CA TRP A 210 -9.70 -11.60 17.68
C TRP A 210 -9.48 -12.99 17.07
N SER A 211 -10.55 -13.81 17.11
CA SER A 211 -10.49 -15.21 16.69
C SER A 211 -11.86 -15.73 16.26
N ARG A 212 -11.86 -16.90 15.60
CA ARG A 212 -13.07 -17.67 15.19
C ARG A 212 -14.11 -17.90 16.30
N ASN A 213 -13.70 -17.80 17.54
CA ASN A 213 -14.61 -18.01 18.66
C ASN A 213 -15.57 -16.84 18.89
N PHE A 214 -15.22 -15.66 18.37
CA PHE A 214 -15.96 -14.42 18.58
C PHE A 214 -16.26 -13.66 17.29
N ILE A 215 -15.46 -13.87 16.22
CA ILE A 215 -15.62 -13.16 14.95
C ILE A 215 -16.44 -14.00 13.98
N ASP A 216 -17.48 -13.38 13.43
CA ASP A 216 -18.33 -13.96 12.38
C ASP A 216 -17.68 -13.84 11.01
N HIS A 217 -17.19 -12.66 10.64
CA HIS A 217 -16.49 -12.42 9.39
C HIS A 217 -15.69 -11.12 9.43
N VAL A 218 -14.81 -10.96 8.43
CA VAL A 218 -14.06 -9.72 8.19
C VAL A 218 -14.35 -9.21 6.79
N GLN A 219 -14.54 -7.90 6.63
CA GLN A 219 -14.67 -7.23 5.34
C GLN A 219 -13.52 -6.24 5.16
N ILE A 220 -12.89 -6.23 4.00
CA ILE A 220 -11.84 -5.28 3.63
C ILE A 220 -12.29 -4.60 2.34
N THR A 221 -12.58 -3.31 2.42
CA THR A 221 -13.01 -2.49 1.28
C THR A 221 -11.94 -1.46 0.96
N VAL A 222 -11.49 -1.42 -0.31
CA VAL A 222 -10.68 -0.34 -0.85
C VAL A 222 -11.36 0.16 -2.12
N ALA A 223 -12.14 1.22 -2.00
CA ALA A 223 -12.96 1.77 -3.07
C ALA A 223 -12.38 3.09 -3.58
N GLU A 224 -12.38 3.26 -4.90
CA GLU A 224 -11.97 4.49 -5.59
C GLU A 224 -13.15 5.08 -6.37
N SER A 225 -13.43 6.38 -6.18
CA SER A 225 -14.47 7.08 -6.93
C SER A 225 -14.01 7.50 -8.33
N LYS A 226 -12.69 7.67 -8.52
CA LYS A 226 -12.11 7.99 -9.82
C LYS A 226 -12.24 6.81 -10.80
N ARG A 227 -12.42 7.11 -12.06
CA ARG A 227 -12.36 6.15 -13.17
C ARG A 227 -10.89 5.91 -13.55
N VAL A 228 -10.67 5.12 -14.60
CA VAL A 228 -9.30 4.82 -15.08
C VAL A 228 -8.68 6.00 -15.81
N GLU A 229 -9.50 6.77 -16.54
CA GLU A 229 -9.09 7.99 -17.26
C GLU A 229 -7.85 7.74 -18.16
N ASP A 230 -6.83 8.60 -18.10
CA ASP A 230 -5.63 8.52 -18.94
C ASP A 230 -4.72 7.29 -18.64
N ARG A 231 -5.01 6.51 -17.59
CA ARG A 231 -4.28 5.29 -17.26
C ARG A 231 -4.77 4.03 -18.00
N GLY A 232 -5.68 4.19 -18.99
CA GLY A 232 -6.21 3.08 -19.76
C GLY A 232 -5.19 2.05 -20.24
N PRO A 233 -4.10 2.44 -20.91
CA PRO A 233 -3.10 1.49 -21.42
C PRO A 233 -2.46 0.61 -20.35
N TYR A 234 -2.18 1.15 -19.17
CA TYR A 234 -1.66 0.40 -18.03
C TYR A 234 -2.75 -0.50 -17.43
N TYR A 235 -3.90 0.10 -17.14
CA TYR A 235 -4.95 -0.57 -16.39
C TYR A 235 -5.59 -1.72 -17.16
N ASP A 236 -5.69 -1.59 -18.48
CA ASP A 236 -6.24 -2.64 -19.36
C ASP A 236 -5.40 -3.94 -19.36
N GLY A 237 -4.11 -3.82 -19.03
CA GLY A 237 -3.23 -4.97 -18.81
C GLY A 237 -3.17 -5.47 -17.36
N ALA A 238 -3.46 -4.60 -16.39
CA ALA A 238 -3.35 -4.95 -14.98
C ALA A 238 -4.68 -5.44 -14.38
N GLY A 239 -5.74 -4.68 -14.54
CA GLY A 239 -7.02 -4.93 -13.88
C GLY A 239 -6.95 -4.79 -12.36
N VAL A 240 -8.11 -4.87 -11.72
CA VAL A 240 -8.22 -4.63 -10.26
C VAL A 240 -7.51 -5.69 -9.43
N LEU A 241 -7.42 -6.93 -9.89
CA LEU A 241 -6.78 -8.02 -9.13
C LEU A 241 -5.27 -7.78 -8.97
N ARG A 242 -4.60 -7.37 -10.03
CA ARG A 242 -3.15 -7.05 -10.01
C ARG A 242 -2.88 -5.70 -9.39
N ASP A 243 -3.75 -4.69 -9.65
CA ASP A 243 -3.52 -3.33 -9.16
C ASP A 243 -3.76 -3.20 -7.65
N MET A 244 -4.74 -3.92 -7.09
CA MET A 244 -5.21 -3.73 -5.72
C MET A 244 -5.12 -4.99 -4.84
N PHE A 245 -5.50 -6.17 -5.34
CA PHE A 245 -5.61 -7.36 -4.50
C PHE A 245 -4.26 -7.94 -4.14
N GLN A 246 -3.37 -8.10 -5.12
CA GLN A 246 -2.05 -8.72 -4.94
C GLN A 246 -1.15 -7.96 -3.95
N ASN A 247 -1.43 -6.70 -3.73
CA ASN A 247 -0.66 -5.81 -2.86
C ASN A 247 -1.53 -5.31 -1.69
N HIS A 248 -2.16 -4.18 -1.81
CA HIS A 248 -2.84 -3.45 -0.73
C HIS A 248 -3.82 -4.32 0.07
N LEU A 249 -4.72 -5.08 -0.60
CA LEU A 249 -5.70 -5.88 0.12
C LEU A 249 -5.05 -7.07 0.83
N MET A 250 -4.02 -7.70 0.23
CA MET A 250 -3.26 -8.76 0.91
C MET A 250 -2.49 -8.21 2.11
N GLN A 251 -1.95 -6.98 2.03
CA GLN A 251 -1.30 -6.35 3.18
C GLN A 251 -2.30 -6.06 4.31
N LEU A 252 -3.46 -5.50 4.00
CA LEU A 252 -4.52 -5.25 4.99
C LEU A 252 -5.02 -6.56 5.61
N LEU A 253 -5.23 -7.61 4.79
CA LEU A 253 -5.57 -8.95 5.27
C LEU A 253 -4.51 -9.46 6.25
N CYS A 254 -3.23 -9.33 5.92
CA CYS A 254 -2.15 -9.72 6.80
C CYS A 254 -2.23 -9.00 8.14
N LEU A 255 -2.27 -7.68 8.15
CA LEU A 255 -2.24 -6.89 9.39
C LEU A 255 -3.42 -7.18 10.32
N VAL A 256 -4.59 -7.47 9.74
CA VAL A 256 -5.79 -7.86 10.51
C VAL A 256 -5.66 -9.27 11.06
N ALA A 257 -5.03 -10.19 10.35
CA ALA A 257 -5.17 -11.62 10.63
C ALA A 257 -3.92 -12.31 11.20
N ILE A 258 -2.72 -11.67 11.21
CA ILE A 258 -1.48 -12.26 11.74
C ILE A 258 -1.58 -12.58 13.24
N GLU A 259 -0.77 -13.52 13.70
CA GLU A 259 -0.46 -13.70 15.12
C GLU A 259 0.44 -12.56 15.61
N ALA A 260 0.46 -12.33 16.93
CA ALA A 260 1.36 -11.34 17.50
C ALA A 260 2.81 -11.72 17.25
N PRO A 261 3.62 -10.89 16.59
CA PRO A 261 5.03 -11.17 16.41
C PRO A 261 5.75 -11.13 17.78
N SER A 262 6.81 -11.92 17.93
CA SER A 262 7.58 -11.97 19.18
C SER A 262 8.23 -10.63 19.54
N ARG A 263 8.52 -9.80 18.53
CA ARG A 263 9.09 -8.45 18.62
C ARG A 263 8.62 -7.61 17.45
N PHE A 264 8.60 -6.29 17.62
CA PHE A 264 8.38 -5.37 16.51
C PHE A 264 9.70 -5.18 15.74
N GLU A 265 10.08 -6.21 15.00
CA GLU A 265 11.27 -6.27 14.14
C GLU A 265 10.86 -6.77 12.76
N ALA A 266 11.58 -6.33 11.73
CA ALA A 266 11.25 -6.60 10.33
C ALA A 266 11.01 -8.09 10.04
N ASP A 267 11.93 -8.96 10.46
CA ASP A 267 11.82 -10.39 10.14
C ASP A 267 10.74 -11.10 10.94
N ALA A 268 10.50 -10.70 12.20
CA ALA A 268 9.41 -11.24 13.00
C ALA A 268 8.05 -10.88 12.41
N LEU A 269 7.84 -9.60 12.06
CA LEU A 269 6.58 -9.13 11.47
C LEU A 269 6.33 -9.77 10.09
N ARG A 270 7.33 -9.73 9.20
CA ARG A 270 7.23 -10.31 7.85
C ARG A 270 7.08 -11.84 7.91
N GLY A 271 7.72 -12.48 8.88
CA GLY A 271 7.56 -13.92 9.14
C GLY A 271 6.12 -14.31 9.48
N GLU A 272 5.43 -13.54 10.34
CA GLU A 272 4.01 -13.79 10.66
C GLU A 272 3.09 -13.54 9.44
N LYS A 273 3.37 -12.53 8.61
CA LYS A 273 2.63 -12.31 7.36
C LYS A 273 2.74 -13.51 6.41
N VAL A 274 3.95 -14.01 6.18
CA VAL A 274 4.17 -15.18 5.32
C VAL A 274 3.50 -16.42 5.88
N LYS A 275 3.60 -16.66 7.18
CA LYS A 275 2.92 -17.76 7.86
C LYS A 275 1.41 -17.70 7.66
N LEU A 276 0.81 -16.51 7.76
CA LEU A 276 -0.60 -16.29 7.49
C LEU A 276 -0.96 -16.58 6.03
N LEU A 277 -0.23 -15.98 5.08
CA LEU A 277 -0.51 -16.15 3.64
C LEU A 277 -0.42 -17.61 3.22
N ARG A 278 0.50 -18.40 3.79
CA ARG A 278 0.60 -19.85 3.57
C ARG A 278 -0.61 -20.62 4.12
N ALA A 279 -1.32 -20.06 5.09
CA ALA A 279 -2.54 -20.65 5.64
C ALA A 279 -3.81 -20.23 4.87
N VAL A 280 -3.73 -19.30 3.93
CA VAL A 280 -4.87 -19.00 3.04
C VAL A 280 -5.20 -20.26 2.26
N ARG A 281 -6.48 -20.65 2.31
CA ARG A 281 -6.95 -21.86 1.61
C ARG A 281 -6.66 -21.77 0.13
N PRO A 282 -6.03 -22.79 -0.45
CA PRO A 282 -5.77 -22.83 -1.90
C PRO A 282 -7.06 -22.66 -2.71
N ILE A 283 -6.99 -21.84 -3.74
CA ILE A 283 -8.12 -21.54 -4.61
C ILE A 283 -7.97 -22.36 -5.88
N ASP A 284 -8.85 -23.32 -6.06
CA ASP A 284 -9.00 -24.05 -7.32
C ASP A 284 -9.96 -23.30 -8.27
N GLU A 285 -10.10 -23.79 -9.50
CA GLU A 285 -10.95 -23.15 -10.50
C GLU A 285 -12.43 -23.07 -10.06
N MET A 286 -12.95 -24.09 -9.39
CA MET A 286 -14.33 -24.10 -8.89
C MET A 286 -14.49 -23.08 -7.76
N ALA A 287 -13.55 -23.02 -6.85
CA ALA A 287 -13.54 -22.03 -5.76
C ALA A 287 -13.42 -20.61 -6.34
N ALA A 288 -12.55 -20.38 -7.31
CA ALA A 288 -12.42 -19.08 -7.98
C ALA A 288 -13.74 -18.65 -8.63
N ARG A 289 -14.41 -19.53 -9.39
CA ARG A 289 -15.71 -19.23 -10.00
C ARG A 289 -16.83 -18.99 -8.98
N ARG A 290 -16.78 -19.62 -7.83
CA ARG A 290 -17.78 -19.48 -6.75
C ARG A 290 -17.55 -18.23 -5.91
N ASP A 291 -16.30 -17.93 -5.59
CA ASP A 291 -15.91 -16.99 -4.55
C ASP A 291 -15.32 -15.67 -5.09
N LEU A 292 -15.22 -15.52 -6.43
CA LEU A 292 -14.84 -14.29 -7.10
C LEU A 292 -16.03 -13.69 -7.87
N VAL A 293 -16.22 -12.39 -7.72
CA VAL A 293 -17.09 -11.56 -8.56
C VAL A 293 -16.23 -10.54 -9.27
N ALA A 294 -16.28 -10.52 -10.60
CA ALA A 294 -15.63 -9.53 -11.43
C ALA A 294 -16.66 -8.55 -12.01
N GLY A 295 -16.35 -7.26 -11.97
CA GLY A 295 -17.20 -6.20 -12.50
C GLY A 295 -16.44 -5.22 -13.37
N GLN A 296 -17.15 -4.56 -14.29
CA GLN A 296 -16.60 -3.50 -15.12
C GLN A 296 -17.57 -2.31 -15.11
N TYR A 297 -17.09 -1.09 -14.80
CA TYR A 297 -17.99 0.05 -14.80
C TYR A 297 -18.46 0.42 -16.21
N GLN A 298 -19.69 0.91 -16.30
CA GLN A 298 -20.30 1.34 -17.55
C GLN A 298 -19.45 2.42 -18.22
N GLY A 299 -19.05 2.18 -19.47
CA GLY A 299 -18.23 3.11 -20.26
C GLY A 299 -16.71 2.88 -20.14
N TYR A 300 -16.24 1.85 -19.43
CA TYR A 300 -14.82 1.54 -19.33
C TYR A 300 -14.10 1.40 -20.68
N THR A 301 -14.74 0.72 -21.64
CA THR A 301 -14.17 0.51 -22.98
C THR A 301 -14.12 1.79 -23.84
N LEU A 302 -14.66 2.89 -23.33
CA LEU A 302 -14.58 4.22 -23.95
C LEU A 302 -13.43 5.07 -23.39
N GLU A 303 -12.76 4.59 -22.33
CA GLU A 303 -11.62 5.29 -21.74
C GLU A 303 -10.42 5.32 -22.70
N PRO A 304 -9.60 6.40 -22.68
CA PRO A 304 -8.45 6.52 -23.55
C PRO A 304 -7.48 5.33 -23.42
N GLY A 305 -7.12 4.72 -24.55
CA GLY A 305 -6.15 3.62 -24.60
C GLY A 305 -6.64 2.25 -24.10
N VAL A 306 -7.91 2.11 -23.76
CA VAL A 306 -8.56 0.83 -23.45
C VAL A 306 -9.00 0.15 -24.74
N ARG A 307 -8.83 -1.16 -24.85
CA ARG A 307 -9.30 -1.95 -25.98
C ARG A 307 -10.83 -1.97 -26.02
N LYS A 308 -11.43 -1.85 -27.21
CA LYS A 308 -12.90 -1.81 -27.39
C LYS A 308 -13.63 -3.04 -26.84
N GLU A 309 -12.98 -4.20 -26.89
CA GLU A 309 -13.54 -5.48 -26.43
C GLU A 309 -12.89 -5.96 -25.13
N SER A 310 -12.37 -4.99 -24.34
CA SER A 310 -11.71 -5.33 -23.09
C SER A 310 -12.66 -5.98 -22.09
N ARG A 311 -12.21 -7.10 -21.53
CA ARG A 311 -12.87 -7.82 -20.43
C ARG A 311 -12.15 -7.58 -19.10
N THR A 312 -11.26 -6.59 -19.04
CA THR A 312 -10.50 -6.28 -17.84
C THR A 312 -11.42 -5.79 -16.73
N PRO A 313 -11.43 -6.42 -15.54
CA PRO A 313 -12.30 -6.02 -14.46
C PRO A 313 -11.79 -4.73 -13.82
N THR A 314 -12.71 -3.78 -13.61
CA THR A 314 -12.48 -2.55 -12.84
C THR A 314 -12.98 -2.64 -11.41
N TYR A 315 -13.62 -3.77 -11.08
CA TYR A 315 -14.09 -4.14 -9.76
C TYR A 315 -13.88 -5.63 -9.53
N ALA A 316 -13.52 -6.00 -8.32
CA ALA A 316 -13.60 -7.37 -7.86
C ALA A 316 -14.08 -7.43 -6.41
N ALA A 317 -14.82 -8.50 -6.10
CA ALA A 317 -15.08 -8.94 -4.73
C ALA A 317 -14.70 -10.42 -4.63
N ALA A 318 -13.97 -10.78 -3.57
CA ALA A 318 -13.53 -12.14 -3.35
C ALA A 318 -13.81 -12.58 -1.92
N ARG A 319 -14.16 -13.85 -1.72
CA ARG A 319 -14.28 -14.49 -0.40
C ARG A 319 -13.10 -15.44 -0.21
N LEU A 320 -12.30 -15.20 0.81
CA LEU A 320 -11.14 -16.00 1.18
C LEU A 320 -11.36 -16.68 2.54
N PHE A 321 -10.64 -17.79 2.79
CA PHE A 321 -10.58 -18.47 4.07
C PHE A 321 -9.13 -18.70 4.48
N ILE A 322 -8.89 -18.69 5.79
CA ILE A 322 -7.57 -18.92 6.38
C ILE A 322 -7.65 -20.15 7.25
N ASP A 323 -6.96 -21.22 6.83
CA ASP A 323 -7.00 -22.54 7.47
C ASP A 323 -5.92 -22.64 8.56
N ASN A 324 -6.14 -21.90 9.65
CA ASN A 324 -5.35 -21.98 10.88
C ASN A 324 -6.27 -22.02 12.12
N TRP A 325 -5.69 -22.22 13.29
CA TRP A 325 -6.45 -22.32 14.55
C TRP A 325 -7.25 -21.08 14.89
N ARG A 326 -6.74 -19.91 14.54
CA ARG A 326 -7.38 -18.62 14.83
C ARG A 326 -8.58 -18.35 13.93
N TRP A 327 -8.50 -18.72 12.64
CA TRP A 327 -9.43 -18.24 11.61
C TRP A 327 -10.25 -19.33 10.92
N GLN A 328 -10.02 -20.61 11.23
CA GLN A 328 -10.75 -21.71 10.58
C GLN A 328 -12.25 -21.49 10.58
N GLY A 329 -12.84 -21.37 9.38
CA GLY A 329 -14.27 -21.18 9.16
C GLY A 329 -14.74 -19.73 9.11
N VAL A 330 -13.91 -18.75 9.47
CA VAL A 330 -14.22 -17.32 9.33
C VAL A 330 -13.97 -16.87 7.90
N PRO A 331 -14.97 -16.36 7.16
CA PRO A 331 -14.75 -15.80 5.82
C PRO A 331 -14.19 -14.38 5.90
N PHE A 332 -13.28 -14.09 4.97
CA PHE A 332 -12.74 -12.76 4.69
C PHE A 332 -13.27 -12.31 3.34
N TYR A 333 -14.05 -11.23 3.33
CA TYR A 333 -14.60 -10.63 2.13
C TYR A 333 -13.76 -9.40 1.75
N LEU A 334 -13.12 -9.45 0.60
CA LEU A 334 -12.29 -8.38 0.07
C LEU A 334 -12.98 -7.78 -1.13
N ARG A 335 -13.05 -6.44 -1.22
CA ARG A 335 -13.50 -5.78 -2.45
C ARG A 335 -12.68 -4.53 -2.77
N SER A 336 -12.51 -4.29 -4.06
CA SER A 336 -11.95 -3.06 -4.59
C SER A 336 -12.53 -2.75 -5.96
N GLY A 337 -12.55 -1.48 -6.33
CA GLY A 337 -12.99 -1.07 -7.66
C GLY A 337 -12.82 0.42 -7.90
N LYS A 338 -12.94 0.81 -9.18
CA LYS A 338 -12.89 2.19 -9.66
C LYS A 338 -14.29 2.67 -10.08
N GLY A 339 -14.48 4.00 -10.11
CA GLY A 339 -15.78 4.58 -10.43
C GLY A 339 -16.86 4.23 -9.41
N LEU A 340 -16.50 3.90 -8.17
CA LEU A 340 -17.42 3.59 -7.10
C LEU A 340 -18.04 4.85 -6.48
N ALA A 341 -19.03 4.67 -5.61
CA ALA A 341 -19.81 5.78 -5.03
C ALA A 341 -18.95 6.78 -4.27
N ARG A 342 -17.92 6.32 -3.58
CA ARG A 342 -17.00 7.16 -2.80
C ARG A 342 -15.60 6.52 -2.76
N ARG A 343 -14.58 7.36 -2.49
CA ARG A 343 -13.25 6.88 -2.12
C ARG A 343 -13.27 6.51 -0.64
N VAL A 344 -13.05 5.22 -0.33
CA VAL A 344 -13.00 4.75 1.05
C VAL A 344 -12.09 3.52 1.15
N SER A 345 -11.30 3.47 2.22
CA SER A 345 -10.56 2.27 2.63
C SER A 345 -10.92 1.98 4.07
N GLU A 346 -11.52 0.82 4.32
CA GLU A 346 -12.06 0.44 5.62
C GLU A 346 -11.95 -1.06 5.84
N ILE A 347 -11.69 -1.45 7.08
CA ILE A 347 -11.73 -2.84 7.54
C ILE A 347 -12.84 -2.95 8.57
N VAL A 348 -13.76 -3.86 8.34
CA VAL A 348 -14.88 -4.16 9.24
C VAL A 348 -14.69 -5.54 9.82
N VAL A 349 -14.65 -5.64 11.15
CA VAL A 349 -14.61 -6.89 11.90
C VAL A 349 -15.95 -7.06 12.58
N GLN A 350 -16.73 -7.99 12.08
CA GLN A 350 -18.06 -8.31 12.60
C GLN A 350 -17.95 -9.43 13.62
N PHE A 351 -18.43 -9.20 14.82
CA PHE A 351 -18.50 -10.21 15.87
C PHE A 351 -19.73 -11.10 15.70
N LEU A 352 -19.71 -12.28 16.33
CA LEU A 352 -20.87 -13.15 16.46
C LEU A 352 -21.97 -12.48 17.25
N ALA A 353 -23.22 -12.82 16.96
CA ALA A 353 -24.34 -12.42 17.80
C ALA A 353 -24.22 -13.01 19.22
N PRO A 354 -24.76 -12.35 20.25
CA PRO A 354 -24.88 -12.94 21.56
C PRO A 354 -25.58 -14.32 21.48
N PRO A 355 -25.05 -15.37 22.16
CA PRO A 355 -25.58 -16.71 22.01
C PRO A 355 -26.99 -16.88 22.65
N HIS A 356 -27.35 -15.96 23.51
CA HIS A 356 -28.66 -15.93 24.17
C HIS A 356 -29.12 -14.49 24.38
N ASN A 357 -30.33 -14.19 23.96
CA ASN A 357 -30.99 -12.92 24.27
C ASN A 357 -31.82 -13.05 25.54
N MET A 358 -31.47 -12.31 26.57
CA MET A 358 -32.18 -12.24 27.85
C MET A 358 -33.11 -11.03 27.97
N PHE A 359 -33.14 -10.18 26.96
CA PHE A 359 -33.93 -8.94 26.94
C PHE A 359 -35.25 -9.16 26.19
N GLU A 360 -36.35 -8.59 26.70
CA GLU A 360 -37.62 -8.55 25.99
C GLU A 360 -37.52 -7.47 24.90
N LEU A 361 -37.31 -7.89 23.65
CA LEU A 361 -37.28 -7.01 22.51
C LEU A 361 -38.65 -7.01 21.80
N PRO A 362 -39.05 -5.89 21.16
CA PRO A 362 -40.19 -5.87 20.24
C PRO A 362 -40.03 -6.95 19.16
N ALA A 363 -41.16 -7.48 18.68
CA ALA A 363 -41.22 -8.67 17.82
C ALA A 363 -40.33 -8.56 16.51
N GLU A 364 -40.03 -7.35 16.07
CA GLU A 364 -39.25 -7.07 14.88
C GLU A 364 -37.80 -6.61 15.19
N GLN A 365 -37.40 -6.56 16.46
CA GLN A 365 -36.09 -6.13 16.88
C GLN A 365 -35.21 -7.29 17.32
N SER A 366 -33.97 -7.35 16.85
CA SER A 366 -32.93 -8.25 17.32
C SER A 366 -31.76 -7.46 17.88
N LEU A 367 -30.97 -8.08 18.76
CA LEU A 367 -29.67 -7.50 19.16
C LEU A 367 -28.76 -7.46 17.96
N GLU A 368 -28.22 -6.29 17.70
CA GLU A 368 -27.19 -6.12 16.66
C GLU A 368 -25.85 -6.66 17.17
N PRO A 369 -25.19 -7.55 16.42
CA PRO A 369 -23.87 -8.01 16.80
C PRO A 369 -22.85 -6.86 16.87
N ASN A 370 -21.94 -6.93 17.84
CA ASN A 370 -20.89 -5.92 17.97
C ASN A 370 -20.02 -5.87 16.72
N ARG A 371 -19.44 -4.70 16.46
CA ARG A 371 -18.63 -4.46 15.30
C ARG A 371 -17.49 -3.49 15.60
N VAL A 372 -16.32 -3.76 15.04
CA VAL A 372 -15.18 -2.84 15.02
C VAL A 372 -14.88 -2.48 13.57
N SER A 373 -14.89 -1.21 13.27
CA SER A 373 -14.54 -0.68 11.94
C SER A 373 -13.29 0.19 12.06
N LEU A 374 -12.28 -0.13 11.25
CA LEU A 374 -11.01 0.58 11.18
C LEU A 374 -10.99 1.40 9.90
N GLY A 375 -11.20 2.70 10.01
CA GLY A 375 -11.13 3.68 8.92
C GLY A 375 -9.68 3.99 8.57
N ILE A 376 -9.30 3.75 7.30
CA ILE A 376 -7.96 4.02 6.79
C ILE A 376 -7.93 5.34 6.02
N GLN A 377 -9.00 5.61 5.25
CA GLN A 377 -9.21 6.88 4.53
C GLN A 377 -10.65 6.96 3.99
N PRO A 378 -11.26 8.14 3.82
CA PRO A 378 -10.76 9.45 4.26
C PRO A 378 -10.98 9.68 5.76
N ASP A 379 -11.86 8.93 6.39
CA ASP A 379 -12.23 9.03 7.80
C ASP A 379 -11.31 8.11 8.61
N GLU A 380 -10.21 8.71 9.09
CA GLU A 380 -9.14 7.99 9.77
C GLU A 380 -9.49 7.80 11.25
N GLY A 381 -9.90 6.57 11.62
CA GLY A 381 -10.37 6.33 12.99
C GLY A 381 -10.76 4.90 13.30
N VAL A 382 -11.33 4.72 14.48
CA VAL A 382 -11.88 3.46 14.98
C VAL A 382 -13.31 3.69 15.42
N HIS A 383 -14.23 2.88 14.89
CA HIS A 383 -15.64 2.88 15.27
C HIS A 383 -15.96 1.56 15.95
N ILE A 384 -16.54 1.61 17.15
CA ILE A 384 -16.97 0.43 17.89
C ILE A 384 -18.47 0.51 18.09
N ARG A 385 -19.21 -0.40 17.47
CA ARG A 385 -20.66 -0.52 17.61
C ARG A 385 -21.03 -1.53 18.67
N PHE A 386 -21.92 -1.13 19.57
CA PHE A 386 -22.39 -1.94 20.70
C PHE A 386 -23.79 -1.52 21.15
N GLU A 387 -24.45 -2.39 21.88
CA GLU A 387 -25.82 -2.12 22.39
C GLU A 387 -25.80 -1.33 23.68
N THR A 388 -26.70 -0.36 23.81
CA THR A 388 -26.92 0.45 25.02
C THR A 388 -28.38 0.46 25.40
N LYS A 389 -28.66 0.57 26.73
CA LYS A 389 -30.04 0.72 27.24
C LYS A 389 -30.60 2.10 26.85
N ILE A 390 -31.86 2.13 26.42
CA ILE A 390 -32.58 3.39 26.24
C ILE A 390 -33.05 3.91 27.62
N PRO A 391 -32.70 5.17 28.00
CA PRO A 391 -33.17 5.76 29.25
C PRO A 391 -34.71 5.75 29.33
N ASP A 392 -35.22 5.50 30.53
CA ASP A 392 -36.65 5.50 30.89
C ASP A 392 -37.55 4.50 30.12
N ARG A 393 -36.99 3.58 29.33
CA ARG A 393 -37.74 2.57 28.60
C ARG A 393 -37.45 1.14 29.06
N GLY A 394 -37.57 0.87 30.37
CA GLY A 394 -37.34 -0.47 30.90
C GLY A 394 -35.97 -1.01 30.48
N MET A 395 -35.93 -2.20 29.87
CA MET A 395 -34.71 -2.83 29.35
C MET A 395 -34.61 -2.78 27.81
N GLU A 396 -35.32 -1.84 27.17
CA GLU A 396 -35.17 -1.62 25.74
C GLU A 396 -33.72 -1.19 25.40
N VAL A 397 -33.18 -1.71 24.32
CA VAL A 397 -31.83 -1.48 23.86
C VAL A 397 -31.81 -0.81 22.49
N ARG A 398 -30.71 -0.13 22.19
CA ARG A 398 -30.41 0.42 20.88
C ARG A 398 -28.93 0.28 20.56
N SER A 399 -28.59 0.16 19.29
CA SER A 399 -27.22 0.26 18.83
C SER A 399 -26.66 1.66 19.01
N SER A 400 -25.45 1.74 19.53
CA SER A 400 -24.67 2.98 19.72
C SER A 400 -23.26 2.76 19.19
N THR A 401 -22.63 3.85 18.69
CA THR A 401 -21.27 3.80 18.18
C THR A 401 -20.35 4.70 19.00
N LEU A 402 -19.26 4.13 19.48
CA LEU A 402 -18.12 4.88 20.02
C LEU A 402 -17.17 5.16 18.86
N VAL A 403 -16.87 6.44 18.67
CA VAL A 403 -16.03 6.90 17.56
C VAL A 403 -14.76 7.53 18.11
N PHE A 404 -13.63 7.13 17.57
CA PHE A 404 -12.33 7.73 17.79
C PHE A 404 -11.75 8.17 16.44
N HIS A 405 -11.46 9.45 16.27
CA HIS A 405 -10.76 9.97 15.10
C HIS A 405 -9.32 10.35 15.45
N PHE A 406 -8.37 9.99 14.61
CA PHE A 406 -6.98 10.38 14.80
C PHE A 406 -6.80 11.89 14.72
N ALA A 407 -7.55 12.56 13.86
CA ALA A 407 -7.53 14.02 13.72
C ALA A 407 -7.88 14.78 15.01
N ASP A 408 -8.66 14.18 15.90
CA ASP A 408 -9.03 14.80 17.18
C ASP A 408 -7.88 14.83 18.19
N GLN A 409 -6.86 14.02 18.00
CA GLN A 409 -5.70 13.87 18.89
C GLN A 409 -4.45 14.59 18.37
N GLU A 410 -4.43 14.92 17.09
CA GLU A 410 -3.25 15.46 16.41
C GLU A 410 -3.42 16.97 16.14
N THR A 411 -2.39 17.75 16.48
CA THR A 411 -2.34 19.19 16.16
C THR A 411 -1.81 19.46 14.74
N ALA A 412 -1.29 18.45 14.06
CA ALA A 412 -0.73 18.54 12.72
C ALA A 412 -1.30 17.44 11.83
N ALA A 413 -1.40 17.70 10.53
CA ALA A 413 -1.78 16.68 9.54
C ALA A 413 -0.84 15.46 9.62
N PRO A 414 -1.36 14.21 9.48
CA PRO A 414 -0.55 13.02 9.48
C PRO A 414 0.51 13.09 8.37
N PRO A 415 1.70 12.49 8.59
CA PRO A 415 2.75 12.46 7.59
C PRO A 415 2.29 11.68 6.35
N ASP A 416 2.77 12.11 5.16
CA ASP A 416 2.60 11.30 3.94
C ASP A 416 3.30 9.95 4.11
N ALA A 417 2.70 8.88 3.59
CA ALA A 417 3.23 7.51 3.68
C ALA A 417 4.70 7.41 3.19
N TYR A 418 5.07 8.19 2.18
CA TYR A 418 6.44 8.21 1.67
C TYR A 418 7.45 8.84 2.63
N GLU A 419 7.04 9.74 3.54
CA GLU A 419 7.96 10.26 4.56
C GLU A 419 8.48 9.10 5.45
N ARG A 420 7.56 8.26 5.92
CA ARG A 420 7.91 7.11 6.74
C ARG A 420 8.76 6.10 5.98
N LEU A 421 8.33 5.70 4.80
CA LEU A 421 9.03 4.69 3.99
C LEU A 421 10.42 5.14 3.56
N LEU A 422 10.61 6.41 3.18
CA LEU A 422 11.93 6.93 2.83
C LEU A 422 12.87 6.96 4.03
N LEU A 423 12.37 7.37 5.20
CA LEU A 423 13.15 7.37 6.43
C LEU A 423 13.58 5.95 6.81
N ASP A 424 12.66 5.00 6.80
CA ASP A 424 12.92 3.60 7.15
C ASP A 424 13.93 2.96 6.18
N ALA A 425 13.82 3.20 4.87
CA ALA A 425 14.80 2.72 3.89
C ALA A 425 16.19 3.33 4.10
N LEU A 426 16.27 4.64 4.42
CA LEU A 426 17.53 5.32 4.73
C LEU A 426 18.17 4.76 6.00
N THR A 427 17.39 4.49 7.03
CA THR A 427 17.89 3.93 8.32
C THR A 427 18.05 2.42 8.31
N GLY A 428 17.42 1.71 7.34
CA GLY A 428 17.52 0.26 7.19
C GLY A 428 16.45 -0.53 7.92
N ASP A 429 15.37 0.10 8.36
CA ASP A 429 14.22 -0.59 8.93
C ASP A 429 13.32 -1.14 7.82
N ALA A 430 13.31 -2.45 7.65
CA ALA A 430 12.51 -3.13 6.63
C ALA A 430 11.13 -3.59 7.14
N SER A 431 10.68 -3.16 8.32
CA SER A 431 9.43 -3.63 8.95
C SER A 431 8.18 -3.34 8.12
N LEU A 432 8.17 -2.22 7.39
CA LEU A 432 7.05 -1.77 6.54
C LEU A 432 7.24 -2.11 5.05
N PHE A 433 8.18 -3.00 4.72
CA PHE A 433 8.46 -3.39 3.34
C PHE A 433 8.19 -4.87 3.13
N MET A 434 7.77 -5.19 1.91
CA MET A 434 7.42 -6.56 1.54
C MET A 434 8.68 -7.40 1.30
N ARG A 435 8.66 -8.64 1.80
CA ARG A 435 9.73 -9.62 1.58
C ARG A 435 9.42 -10.47 0.35
N GLU A 436 10.44 -11.06 -0.27
CA GLU A 436 10.30 -11.89 -1.48
C GLU A 436 9.24 -12.98 -1.33
N ASP A 437 9.31 -13.76 -0.25
CA ASP A 437 8.42 -14.88 0.00
C ASP A 437 6.97 -14.45 0.29
N GLU A 438 6.77 -13.24 0.82
CA GLU A 438 5.45 -12.62 0.99
C GLU A 438 4.80 -12.32 -0.37
N ILE A 439 5.57 -11.75 -1.31
CA ILE A 439 5.11 -11.48 -2.68
C ILE A 439 4.77 -12.78 -3.39
N ASP A 440 5.60 -13.82 -3.26
CA ASP A 440 5.37 -15.14 -3.83
C ASP A 440 4.06 -15.75 -3.33
N GLN A 441 3.81 -15.68 -2.01
CA GLN A 441 2.55 -16.18 -1.43
C GLN A 441 1.34 -15.35 -1.88
N ALA A 442 1.45 -14.01 -1.92
CA ALA A 442 0.36 -13.15 -2.41
C ALA A 442 -0.01 -13.49 -3.86
N TRP A 443 0.99 -13.69 -4.74
CA TRP A 443 0.73 -14.12 -6.11
C TRP A 443 0.13 -15.52 -6.20
N SER A 444 0.58 -16.46 -5.37
CA SER A 444 0.02 -17.83 -5.36
C SER A 444 -1.48 -17.86 -5.00
N ILE A 445 -1.96 -16.85 -4.27
CA ILE A 445 -3.38 -16.68 -3.92
C ILE A 445 -4.14 -15.98 -5.06
N ILE A 446 -3.54 -14.96 -5.69
CA ILE A 446 -4.24 -14.10 -6.64
C ILE A 446 -4.20 -14.63 -8.08
N ASP A 447 -3.14 -15.34 -8.49
CA ASP A 447 -3.04 -15.90 -9.84
C ASP A 447 -4.20 -16.83 -10.22
N PRO A 448 -4.66 -17.76 -9.36
CA PRO A 448 -5.82 -18.58 -9.67
C PRO A 448 -7.09 -17.76 -9.93
N LEU A 449 -7.30 -16.67 -9.19
CA LEU A 449 -8.43 -15.75 -9.38
C LEU A 449 -8.30 -14.99 -10.72
N THR A 450 -7.09 -14.57 -11.04
CA THR A 450 -6.79 -13.86 -12.29
C THR A 450 -6.98 -14.78 -13.50
N HIS A 451 -6.46 -15.99 -13.44
CA HIS A 451 -6.61 -16.98 -14.52
C HIS A 451 -8.07 -17.35 -14.73
N ALA A 452 -8.83 -17.57 -13.65
CA ALA A 452 -10.26 -17.87 -13.76
C ALA A 452 -11.07 -16.73 -14.39
N GLN A 453 -10.67 -15.48 -14.16
CA GLN A 453 -11.32 -14.29 -14.75
C GLN A 453 -10.88 -14.08 -16.22
N GLU A 454 -9.62 -14.36 -16.55
CA GLU A 454 -9.05 -14.20 -17.89
C GLU A 454 -9.37 -15.38 -18.84
N ASP A 455 -9.90 -16.49 -18.32
CA ASP A 455 -10.34 -17.62 -19.14
C ASP A 455 -11.36 -17.13 -20.20
N PRO A 456 -11.12 -17.38 -21.49
CA PRO A 456 -12.05 -17.01 -22.55
C PRO A 456 -13.46 -17.58 -22.37
N THR A 457 -13.61 -18.70 -21.67
CA THR A 457 -14.89 -19.37 -21.39
C THR A 457 -15.61 -18.81 -20.16
N ALA A 458 -14.92 -18.00 -19.34
CA ALA A 458 -15.52 -17.36 -18.18
C ALA A 458 -16.58 -16.32 -18.63
N PRO A 459 -17.63 -16.10 -17.85
CA PRO A 459 -18.58 -15.02 -18.14
C PRO A 459 -17.88 -13.65 -18.14
N PRO A 460 -18.31 -12.69 -18.97
CA PRO A 460 -17.77 -11.35 -18.93
C PRO A 460 -18.01 -10.71 -17.55
N PRO A 461 -17.16 -9.74 -17.14
CA PRO A 461 -17.40 -8.97 -15.92
C PRO A 461 -18.81 -8.35 -15.92
N GLU A 462 -19.54 -8.43 -14.81
CA GLU A 462 -20.87 -7.82 -14.67
C GLU A 462 -20.74 -6.29 -14.72
N VAL A 463 -21.55 -5.64 -15.57
CA VAL A 463 -21.50 -4.18 -15.71
C VAL A 463 -22.16 -3.51 -14.52
N TYR A 464 -21.52 -2.45 -13.98
CA TYR A 464 -22.09 -1.63 -12.92
C TYR A 464 -22.08 -0.14 -13.26
N PRO A 465 -23.06 0.65 -12.78
CA PRO A 465 -23.08 2.10 -12.96
C PRO A 465 -21.94 2.79 -12.23
N VAL A 466 -21.32 3.80 -12.84
CA VAL A 466 -20.40 4.70 -12.15
C VAL A 466 -21.14 5.39 -11.00
N GLY A 467 -20.52 5.48 -9.83
CA GLY A 467 -21.14 6.04 -8.62
C GLY A 467 -21.97 5.03 -7.81
N SER A 468 -22.00 3.75 -8.21
CA SER A 468 -22.57 2.65 -7.41
C SER A 468 -21.51 1.97 -6.53
N TRP A 469 -21.92 1.00 -5.71
CA TRP A 469 -21.00 0.18 -4.90
C TRP A 469 -20.50 -1.09 -5.62
N GLY A 470 -20.64 -1.14 -6.93
CA GLY A 470 -20.21 -2.28 -7.75
C GLY A 470 -21.41 -3.06 -8.32
N PRO A 471 -21.15 -4.25 -8.89
CA PRO A 471 -22.19 -5.08 -9.48
C PRO A 471 -23.04 -5.79 -8.42
N ALA A 472 -24.32 -6.05 -8.72
CA ALA A 472 -25.25 -6.73 -7.81
C ALA A 472 -24.76 -8.16 -7.42
N ALA A 473 -23.92 -8.79 -8.22
CA ALA A 473 -23.30 -10.06 -7.88
C ALA A 473 -22.44 -9.98 -6.60
N ALA A 474 -21.86 -8.80 -6.31
CA ALA A 474 -21.08 -8.63 -5.09
C ALA A 474 -21.95 -8.71 -3.82
N ASP A 475 -23.18 -8.19 -3.88
CA ASP A 475 -24.13 -8.32 -2.76
C ASP A 475 -24.60 -9.78 -2.65
N ARG A 476 -24.88 -10.44 -3.78
CA ARG A 476 -25.23 -11.86 -3.82
C ARG A 476 -24.13 -12.77 -3.24
N LEU A 477 -22.85 -12.40 -3.37
CA LEU A 477 -21.75 -13.15 -2.79
C LEU A 477 -21.88 -13.26 -1.27
N LEU A 478 -22.17 -12.16 -0.57
CA LEU A 478 -22.35 -12.13 0.88
C LEU A 478 -23.72 -12.69 1.30
N ALA A 479 -24.76 -12.42 0.51
CA ALA A 479 -26.11 -12.89 0.80
C ALA A 479 -26.22 -14.44 0.87
N ARG A 480 -25.37 -15.17 0.14
CA ARG A 480 -25.27 -16.65 0.24
C ARG A 480 -24.98 -17.11 1.66
N ASP A 481 -24.22 -16.30 2.40
CA ASP A 481 -23.86 -16.55 3.78
C ASP A 481 -24.73 -15.75 4.78
N ARG A 482 -25.86 -15.16 4.30
CA ARG A 482 -26.77 -14.28 5.06
C ARG A 482 -26.07 -13.05 5.63
N ARG A 483 -25.13 -12.48 4.88
CA ARG A 483 -24.34 -11.29 5.23
C ARG A 483 -24.56 -10.19 4.19
N ALA A 484 -24.18 -8.97 4.54
CA ALA A 484 -24.21 -7.81 3.67
C ALA A 484 -22.93 -7.00 3.81
N TRP A 485 -22.61 -6.19 2.79
CA TRP A 485 -21.52 -5.23 2.89
C TRP A 485 -21.87 -4.13 3.89
N VAL A 486 -20.88 -3.77 4.69
CA VAL A 486 -20.97 -2.70 5.68
C VAL A 486 -19.90 -1.65 5.42
N LEU A 487 -20.24 -0.38 5.62
CA LEU A 487 -19.35 0.77 5.67
C LEU A 487 -19.81 1.65 6.83
N GLU A 488 -19.04 1.72 7.90
CA GLU A 488 -19.37 2.45 9.13
C GLU A 488 -18.71 3.81 9.19
N THR A 489 -17.50 3.96 8.64
CA THR A 489 -16.72 5.20 8.69
C THR A 489 -17.23 6.27 7.72
N VAL A 490 -18.26 5.96 6.95
CA VAL A 490 -18.89 6.91 6.04
C VAL A 490 -20.24 7.32 6.63
N SER A 491 -20.24 8.38 7.47
CA SER A 491 -21.49 8.94 7.97
C SER A 491 -22.37 9.46 6.81
N GLU A 492 -23.68 9.23 6.89
CA GLU A 492 -24.65 9.72 5.89
C GLU A 492 -24.76 11.26 5.84
N THR A 493 -24.19 11.97 6.80
CA THR A 493 -24.17 13.43 6.86
C THR A 493 -22.87 13.97 6.26
N GLY A 494 -22.93 14.19 4.94
CA GLY A 494 -21.79 14.67 4.18
C GLY A 494 -21.44 16.13 4.44
N THR A 495 -20.28 16.38 4.94
CA THR A 495 -19.34 17.42 4.49
C THR A 495 -17.98 16.99 4.99
N ALA A 496 -17.22 16.30 4.12
CA ALA A 496 -15.80 16.09 4.36
C ALA A 496 -15.08 17.45 4.33
N PRO A 497 -14.12 17.70 5.23
CA PRO A 497 -13.21 18.83 5.05
C PRO A 497 -12.45 18.63 3.73
N PRO A 498 -12.00 19.71 3.07
CA PRO A 498 -11.31 19.62 1.79
C PRO A 498 -10.03 18.78 1.98
N SER A 499 -10.02 17.59 1.39
CA SER A 499 -8.86 16.71 1.37
C SER A 499 -7.72 17.39 0.61
N VAL A 500 -6.58 17.52 1.25
CA VAL A 500 -5.30 17.71 0.55
C VAL A 500 -5.18 16.60 -0.48
N SER A 501 -5.00 16.96 -1.73
CA SER A 501 -5.02 16.06 -2.87
C SER A 501 -3.91 15.01 -2.77
N ASP A 502 -4.25 13.80 -2.34
CA ASP A 502 -3.47 12.58 -2.60
C ASP A 502 -3.69 12.13 -4.05
N GLU A 503 -3.45 13.03 -4.99
CA GLU A 503 -3.31 12.65 -6.39
C GLU A 503 -2.01 11.87 -6.51
N GLN A 504 -2.13 10.57 -6.72
CA GLN A 504 -0.99 9.80 -7.24
C GLN A 504 -0.60 10.45 -8.57
N PRO A 505 0.64 10.92 -8.74
CA PRO A 505 1.10 11.35 -10.04
C PRO A 505 1.03 10.16 -10.98
N ASP A 506 0.25 10.28 -12.03
CA ASP A 506 0.16 9.28 -13.07
C ASP A 506 1.55 9.00 -13.63
N HIS A 507 1.95 7.75 -13.64
CA HIS A 507 3.11 7.32 -14.40
C HIS A 507 2.81 7.55 -15.88
N GLU A 508 3.13 8.74 -16.39
CA GLU A 508 3.13 8.97 -17.83
C GLU A 508 4.06 7.94 -18.47
N VAL A 509 3.44 6.98 -19.13
CA VAL A 509 4.10 6.11 -20.10
C VAL A 509 4.53 7.00 -21.27
N GLY A 510 5.75 7.51 -21.20
CA GLY A 510 6.33 8.30 -22.25
C GLY A 510 6.20 7.57 -23.60
N ARG A 511 5.41 8.15 -24.50
CA ARG A 511 5.49 7.82 -25.92
C ARG A 511 6.83 8.36 -26.44
N ARG A 512 7.75 7.48 -26.76
CA ARG A 512 8.72 7.33 -27.88
C ARG A 512 9.93 6.52 -27.45
#